data_fd59724d25443020a1827c514125cbc0
#
_entry.id   fd59724d25443020a1827c514125cbc0
#
_cell.length_a   1.000
_cell.length_b   1.000
_cell.length_c   1.000
_cell.angle_alpha   90.00
_cell.angle_beta   90.00
_cell.angle_gamma   90.00
#
_symmetry.space_group_name_H-M   'P 1'
#
loop_
_entity.id
_entity.type
_entity.pdbx_description
1 polymer ?
#
loop_
_entity_poly.entity_id
_entity_poly.type
_entity_poly.pdbx_seq_one_letter_code
_entity_poly.pdbx_strand_id
1 'polypeptide(L)'
;MTVCKLNRLTWVALAMGGLVGCTQPALPAQSAVAPAAQVIQATPDATPVALPRMAVHKTPSCGCCSVWIEHMKDAGFEVDVHDMVDMGPVKERLGVPYTKGSCHTAEVGGYLIEGHIPAADIKRLLEERPDARGLVLPGMPLGSPGMEVPEGQQQPYTVELVRRDGTTEPFAQH
;
A
#
# COMPACT_ATOMS: atom_id res chain seq x y z
N MET A 1 43.38 -7.93 19.23
CA MET A 1 44.54 -7.75 18.33
C MET A 1 43.94 -7.52 16.97
N THR A 2 43.94 -6.42 16.32
CA THR A 2 44.97 -5.44 15.98
C THR A 2 44.31 -4.09 15.64
N VAL A 3 44.88 -3.05 16.21
CA VAL A 3 44.56 -1.62 16.04
C VAL A 3 45.27 -1.12 14.78
N CYS A 4 44.65 -0.21 14.03
CA CYS A 4 45.36 0.79 13.17
C CYS A 4 44.32 1.68 12.51
N LYS A 5 44.48 2.95 12.29
CA LYS A 5 45.31 4.07 12.76
C LYS A 5 44.66 5.35 12.21
N LEU A 6 44.61 6.36 13.04
CA LEU A 6 44.32 7.77 12.65
C LEU A 6 45.26 8.24 11.52
N ASN A 7 44.74 9.07 10.63
CA ASN A 7 45.60 10.03 9.94
C ASN A 7 44.91 11.40 9.83
N ARG A 8 45.42 12.32 10.64
CA ARG A 8 45.20 13.79 10.56
C ARG A 8 46.17 14.36 9.56
N LEU A 9 45.73 15.16 8.64
CA LEU A 9 46.58 16.14 7.97
C LEU A 9 45.92 17.51 8.00
N THR A 10 46.48 18.32 8.88
CA THR A 10 46.35 19.79 8.94
C THR A 10 47.13 20.42 7.77
N TRP A 11 46.49 21.29 7.04
CA TRP A 11 47.19 22.31 6.22
C TRP A 11 46.71 23.70 6.58
N VAL A 12 47.62 24.44 7.21
CA VAL A 12 47.57 25.89 7.38
C VAL A 12 48.27 26.49 6.18
N ALA A 13 47.66 27.41 5.49
CA ALA A 13 48.33 28.34 4.62
C ALA A 13 47.75 29.73 4.75
N LEU A 14 48.55 30.58 5.31
CA LEU A 14 48.41 32.01 5.39
C LEU A 14 48.83 32.63 4.04
N ALA A 15 48.05 33.55 3.47
CA ALA A 15 48.57 34.52 2.50
C ALA A 15 47.76 35.82 2.54
N MET A 16 48.50 36.87 2.73
CA MET A 16 48.10 38.28 2.79
C MET A 16 47.77 38.87 1.41
N GLY A 17 46.94 39.90 1.40
CA GLY A 17 47.25 41.14 0.68
C GLY A 17 46.47 41.37 -0.62
N GLY A 18 45.82 42.51 -0.68
CA GLY A 18 45.49 43.18 -1.95
C GLY A 18 44.13 43.90 -1.94
N LEU A 19 44.11 45.12 -1.35
CA LEU A 19 43.05 46.09 -1.62
C LEU A 19 43.28 46.68 -3.04
N VAL A 20 42.41 46.34 -3.96
CA VAL A 20 42.28 47.10 -5.22
C VAL A 20 40.84 47.58 -5.28
N GLY A 21 40.69 48.88 -5.09
CA GLY A 21 39.42 49.56 -5.29
C GLY A 21 39.09 49.64 -6.79
N CYS A 22 38.01 48.98 -7.19
CA CYS A 22 37.37 49.21 -8.47
C CYS A 22 36.08 49.96 -8.27
N THR A 23 36.09 51.22 -8.69
CA THR A 23 34.88 52.04 -8.87
C THR A 23 34.02 51.42 -9.96
N GLN A 24 32.87 50.84 -9.62
CA GLN A 24 31.88 50.39 -10.57
C GLN A 24 30.98 51.54 -11.02
N PRO A 25 30.74 51.72 -12.32
CA PRO A 25 29.72 52.63 -12.81
C PRO A 25 28.34 52.09 -12.48
N ALA A 26 27.46 52.96 -12.00
CA ALA A 26 26.09 52.67 -11.70
C ALA A 26 25.34 52.30 -12.98
N LEU A 27 24.84 51.06 -13.05
CA LEU A 27 23.89 50.61 -14.07
C LEU A 27 22.48 51.05 -13.68
N PRO A 28 21.64 51.43 -14.64
CA PRO A 28 20.27 51.82 -14.36
C PRO A 28 19.45 50.64 -13.82
N ALA A 29 18.66 50.88 -12.78
CA ALA A 29 17.77 49.93 -12.19
C ALA A 29 16.74 49.43 -13.23
N GLN A 30 16.91 48.20 -13.68
CA GLN A 30 15.87 47.51 -14.42
C GLN A 30 14.80 47.05 -13.41
N SER A 31 13.60 47.61 -13.54
CA SER A 31 12.40 47.16 -12.79
C SER A 31 12.14 45.72 -13.19
N ALA A 32 12.49 44.79 -12.28
CA ALA A 32 12.11 43.40 -12.40
C ALA A 32 10.58 43.29 -12.25
N VAL A 33 9.91 43.09 -13.38
CA VAL A 33 8.51 42.64 -13.38
C VAL A 33 8.55 41.21 -12.86
N ALA A 34 8.04 41.02 -11.64
CA ALA A 34 7.87 39.72 -11.06
C ALA A 34 6.89 38.89 -11.94
N PRO A 35 7.23 37.65 -12.32
CA PRO A 35 6.28 36.80 -13.00
C PRO A 35 5.10 36.54 -12.07
N ALA A 36 3.90 36.88 -12.53
CA ALA A 36 2.66 36.55 -11.84
C ALA A 36 2.62 35.03 -11.63
N ALA A 37 2.62 34.61 -10.37
CA ALA A 37 2.40 33.22 -10.01
C ALA A 37 1.03 32.81 -10.57
N GLN A 38 1.08 31.97 -11.60
CA GLN A 38 -0.14 31.30 -12.08
C GLN A 38 -0.57 30.35 -10.97
N VAL A 39 -1.62 30.71 -10.28
CA VAL A 39 -2.37 29.82 -9.38
C VAL A 39 -2.94 28.74 -10.29
N ILE A 40 -2.30 27.56 -10.28
CA ILE A 40 -2.87 26.34 -10.87
C ILE A 40 -4.11 26.05 -10.04
N GLN A 41 -5.26 26.44 -10.53
CA GLN A 41 -6.55 26.03 -9.97
C GLN A 41 -6.63 24.52 -10.19
N ALA A 42 -6.45 23.75 -9.10
CA ALA A 42 -6.78 22.35 -9.07
C ALA A 42 -8.26 22.23 -9.45
N THR A 43 -8.55 21.62 -10.57
CA THR A 43 -9.90 21.29 -11.01
C THR A 43 -10.46 20.26 -10.04
N PRO A 44 -11.53 20.56 -9.26
CA PRO A 44 -12.22 19.58 -8.45
C PRO A 44 -13.27 18.90 -9.32
N ASP A 45 -12.84 18.01 -10.20
CA ASP A 45 -13.77 17.11 -10.89
C ASP A 45 -13.10 15.74 -11.11
N ALA A 46 -12.64 15.14 -10.02
CA ALA A 46 -12.45 13.71 -9.98
C ALA A 46 -13.78 13.11 -9.49
N THR A 47 -14.67 12.78 -10.41
CA THR A 47 -15.77 11.85 -10.12
C THR A 47 -15.17 10.65 -9.38
N PRO A 48 -15.64 10.29 -8.18
CA PRO A 48 -15.10 9.13 -7.47
C PRO A 48 -15.19 7.92 -8.40
N VAL A 49 -14.06 7.36 -8.79
CA VAL A 49 -14.05 6.12 -9.59
C VAL A 49 -14.69 5.07 -8.71
N ALA A 50 -15.88 4.59 -9.12
CA ALA A 50 -16.60 3.56 -8.38
C ALA A 50 -15.68 2.34 -8.23
N LEU A 51 -15.63 1.79 -7.01
CA LEU A 51 -14.86 0.56 -6.75
C LEU A 51 -15.44 -0.59 -7.59
N PRO A 52 -14.60 -1.50 -8.11
CA PRO A 52 -15.09 -2.67 -8.80
C PRO A 52 -16.00 -3.52 -7.89
N ARG A 53 -17.00 -4.17 -8.47
CA ARG A 53 -17.83 -5.14 -7.75
C ARG A 53 -16.96 -6.30 -7.25
N MET A 54 -17.23 -6.78 -6.05
CA MET A 54 -16.51 -7.86 -5.38
C MET A 54 -17.39 -9.11 -5.29
N ALA A 55 -16.93 -10.24 -5.83
CA ALA A 55 -17.58 -11.53 -5.66
C ALA A 55 -16.91 -12.28 -4.50
N VAL A 56 -17.67 -12.65 -3.47
CA VAL A 56 -17.15 -13.32 -2.26
C VAL A 56 -17.72 -14.74 -2.17
N HIS A 57 -16.84 -15.72 -2.15
CA HIS A 57 -17.16 -17.13 -1.98
C HIS A 57 -16.85 -17.56 -0.54
N LYS A 58 -17.83 -18.11 0.18
CA LYS A 58 -17.69 -18.56 1.57
C LYS A 58 -18.60 -19.74 1.87
N THR A 59 -18.35 -20.45 2.97
CA THR A 59 -19.33 -21.44 3.46
C THR A 59 -20.49 -20.73 4.16
N PRO A 60 -21.75 -21.26 4.09
CA PRO A 60 -22.91 -20.62 4.68
C PRO A 60 -22.78 -20.36 6.20
N SER A 61 -22.08 -21.25 6.91
CA SER A 61 -21.87 -21.18 8.35
C SER A 61 -20.73 -20.27 8.81
N CYS A 62 -19.99 -19.63 7.89
CA CYS A 62 -18.85 -18.79 8.24
C CYS A 62 -19.31 -17.42 8.77
N GLY A 63 -19.40 -17.29 10.10
CA GLY A 63 -19.85 -16.06 10.76
C GLY A 63 -18.83 -14.91 10.59
N CYS A 64 -17.55 -15.15 10.83
CA CYS A 64 -16.49 -14.14 10.67
C CYS A 64 -16.38 -13.64 9.23
N CYS A 65 -16.63 -14.50 8.23
CA CYS A 65 -16.68 -14.08 6.83
C CYS A 65 -17.81 -13.08 6.58
N SER A 66 -18.95 -13.27 7.23
CA SER A 66 -20.08 -12.32 7.11
C SER A 66 -19.74 -10.96 7.71
N VAL A 67 -19.04 -10.93 8.84
CA VAL A 67 -18.54 -9.67 9.43
C VAL A 67 -17.54 -9.00 8.52
N TRP A 68 -16.58 -9.75 7.93
CA TRP A 68 -15.63 -9.21 6.94
C TRP A 68 -16.37 -8.59 5.73
N ILE A 69 -17.43 -9.22 5.24
CA ILE A 69 -18.26 -8.69 4.15
C ILE A 69 -18.86 -7.33 4.50
N GLU A 70 -19.35 -7.16 5.74
CA GLU A 70 -19.86 -5.86 6.18
C GLU A 70 -18.75 -4.78 6.19
N HIS A 71 -17.52 -5.10 6.62
CA HIS A 71 -16.38 -4.20 6.49
C HIS A 71 -16.12 -3.78 5.03
N MET A 72 -16.28 -4.70 4.06
CA MET A 72 -16.11 -4.37 2.64
C MET A 72 -17.22 -3.44 2.15
N LYS A 73 -18.47 -3.68 2.55
CA LYS A 73 -19.60 -2.80 2.22
C LYS A 73 -19.43 -1.41 2.84
N ASP A 74 -19.06 -1.32 4.10
CA ASP A 74 -18.79 -0.06 4.81
C ASP A 74 -17.64 0.71 4.16
N ALA A 75 -16.68 0.01 3.57
CA ALA A 75 -15.59 0.60 2.80
C ALA A 75 -16.02 1.05 1.39
N GLY A 76 -17.28 0.79 0.96
CA GLY A 76 -17.84 1.24 -0.29
C GLY A 76 -17.76 0.21 -1.43
N PHE A 77 -17.43 -1.05 -1.17
CA PHE A 77 -17.52 -2.10 -2.17
C PHE A 77 -18.95 -2.58 -2.36
N GLU A 78 -19.39 -2.77 -3.60
CA GLU A 78 -20.57 -3.58 -3.89
C GLU A 78 -20.17 -5.06 -3.82
N VAL A 79 -20.86 -5.86 -2.98
CA VAL A 79 -20.46 -7.24 -2.71
C VAL A 79 -21.56 -8.21 -3.13
N ASP A 80 -21.21 -9.17 -3.99
CA ASP A 80 -22.02 -10.34 -4.34
C ASP A 80 -21.52 -11.56 -3.54
N VAL A 81 -22.40 -12.18 -2.78
CA VAL A 81 -22.06 -13.31 -1.90
C VAL A 81 -22.50 -14.63 -2.55
N HIS A 82 -21.57 -15.57 -2.61
CA HIS A 82 -21.78 -16.93 -3.13
C HIS A 82 -21.50 -17.95 -2.02
N ASP A 83 -22.55 -18.55 -1.49
CA ASP A 83 -22.42 -19.63 -0.51
C ASP A 83 -21.99 -20.93 -1.21
N MET A 84 -20.89 -21.52 -0.73
CA MET A 84 -20.27 -22.72 -1.31
C MET A 84 -20.20 -23.82 -0.26
N VAL A 85 -20.57 -25.05 -0.64
CA VAL A 85 -20.38 -26.22 0.21
C VAL A 85 -18.91 -26.65 0.26
N ASP A 86 -18.22 -26.52 -0.87
CA ASP A 86 -16.80 -26.81 -1.02
C ASP A 86 -16.06 -25.62 -1.63
N MET A 87 -15.08 -25.12 -0.90
CA MET A 87 -14.25 -23.99 -1.30
C MET A 87 -13.06 -24.38 -2.19
N GLY A 88 -12.73 -25.68 -2.25
CA GLY A 88 -11.57 -26.19 -3.01
C GLY A 88 -11.55 -25.73 -4.48
N PRO A 89 -12.61 -26.00 -5.26
CA PRO A 89 -12.65 -25.64 -6.68
C PRO A 89 -12.48 -24.14 -6.95
N VAL A 90 -13.02 -23.26 -6.11
CA VAL A 90 -12.88 -21.81 -6.30
C VAL A 90 -11.47 -21.34 -5.97
N LYS A 91 -10.88 -21.88 -4.89
CA LYS A 91 -9.49 -21.57 -4.52
C LYS A 91 -8.50 -22.03 -5.59
N GLU A 92 -8.69 -23.21 -6.14
CA GLU A 92 -7.88 -23.75 -7.24
C GLU A 92 -8.01 -22.89 -8.51
N ARG A 93 -9.23 -22.58 -8.92
CA ARG A 93 -9.51 -21.73 -10.09
C ARG A 93 -8.85 -20.36 -9.99
N LEU A 94 -8.87 -19.75 -8.81
CA LEU A 94 -8.29 -18.44 -8.56
C LEU A 94 -6.77 -18.49 -8.28
N GLY A 95 -6.22 -19.68 -8.09
CA GLY A 95 -4.80 -19.89 -7.88
C GLY A 95 -4.32 -19.47 -6.50
N VAL A 96 -5.17 -19.71 -5.47
CA VAL A 96 -4.74 -19.59 -4.06
C VAL A 96 -3.58 -20.57 -3.82
N PRO A 97 -2.39 -20.11 -3.37
CA PRO A 97 -1.29 -21.03 -3.09
C PRO A 97 -1.68 -22.02 -1.98
N TYR A 98 -1.32 -23.30 -2.15
CA TYR A 98 -1.78 -24.42 -1.30
C TYR A 98 -1.67 -24.17 0.22
N THR A 99 -0.59 -23.50 0.66
CA THR A 99 -0.35 -23.24 2.11
C THR A 99 -0.88 -21.88 2.58
N LYS A 100 -1.57 -21.11 1.72
CA LYS A 100 -1.98 -19.72 1.97
C LYS A 100 -3.50 -19.56 2.07
N GLY A 101 -4.25 -20.66 2.18
CA GLY A 101 -5.71 -20.62 2.29
C GLY A 101 -6.22 -20.06 3.61
N SER A 102 -7.41 -19.48 3.57
CA SER A 102 -8.20 -18.97 4.69
C SER A 102 -9.66 -19.41 4.56
N CYS A 103 -10.60 -18.78 5.28
CA CYS A 103 -11.99 -19.24 5.36
C CYS A 103 -12.88 -18.77 4.18
N HIS A 104 -12.51 -17.72 3.47
CA HIS A 104 -13.22 -17.24 2.28
C HIS A 104 -12.26 -16.76 1.19
N THR A 105 -12.78 -16.66 -0.01
CA THR A 105 -12.03 -16.22 -1.20
C THR A 105 -12.88 -15.19 -1.93
N ALA A 106 -12.32 -14.07 -2.34
CA ALA A 106 -13.01 -13.08 -3.14
C ALA A 106 -12.27 -12.75 -4.43
N GLU A 107 -13.01 -12.20 -5.39
CA GLU A 107 -12.51 -11.65 -6.66
C GLU A 107 -12.92 -10.19 -6.76
N VAL A 108 -11.98 -9.29 -7.06
CA VAL A 108 -12.26 -7.88 -7.26
C VAL A 108 -11.26 -7.26 -8.24
N GLY A 109 -11.76 -6.56 -9.27
CA GLY A 109 -10.90 -5.88 -10.25
C GLY A 109 -9.90 -6.79 -10.98
N GLY A 110 -10.16 -8.10 -11.05
CA GLY A 110 -9.29 -9.12 -11.64
C GLY A 110 -8.25 -9.69 -10.66
N TYR A 111 -8.32 -9.35 -9.39
CA TYR A 111 -7.44 -9.86 -8.34
C TYR A 111 -8.16 -10.87 -7.43
N LEU A 112 -7.42 -11.88 -7.00
CA LEU A 112 -7.72 -12.77 -5.88
C LEU A 112 -7.55 -12.04 -4.55
N ILE A 113 -8.51 -12.20 -3.63
CA ILE A 113 -8.41 -11.80 -2.24
C ILE A 113 -8.73 -13.02 -1.37
N GLU A 114 -7.77 -13.48 -0.59
CA GLU A 114 -7.92 -14.66 0.27
C GLU A 114 -7.83 -14.30 1.73
N GLY A 115 -8.92 -14.50 2.46
CA GLY A 115 -8.99 -14.29 3.92
C GLY A 115 -9.30 -12.85 4.34
N HIS A 116 -9.07 -12.56 5.62
CA HIS A 116 -9.54 -11.37 6.35
C HIS A 116 -8.69 -10.10 6.08
N ILE A 117 -8.44 -9.79 4.80
CA ILE A 117 -7.61 -8.66 4.37
C ILE A 117 -8.35 -7.34 4.61
N PRO A 118 -7.67 -6.31 5.18
CA PRO A 118 -8.24 -4.99 5.36
C PRO A 118 -8.65 -4.33 4.03
N ALA A 119 -9.79 -3.64 4.04
CA ALA A 119 -10.29 -2.93 2.85
C ALA A 119 -9.30 -1.89 2.30
N ALA A 120 -8.49 -1.27 3.16
CA ALA A 120 -7.45 -0.33 2.76
C ALA A 120 -6.39 -0.99 1.88
N ASP A 121 -5.96 -2.21 2.21
CA ASP A 121 -4.98 -2.95 1.42
C ASP A 121 -5.56 -3.37 0.07
N ILE A 122 -6.83 -3.76 0.04
CA ILE A 122 -7.52 -4.08 -1.22
C ILE A 122 -7.63 -2.85 -2.11
N LYS A 123 -7.98 -1.69 -1.56
CA LYS A 123 -8.02 -0.42 -2.30
C LYS A 123 -6.64 -0.06 -2.85
N ARG A 124 -5.59 -0.18 -2.04
CA ARG A 124 -4.21 0.05 -2.47
C ARG A 124 -3.81 -0.89 -3.62
N LEU A 125 -4.15 -2.18 -3.54
CA LEU A 125 -3.92 -3.14 -4.63
C LEU A 125 -4.60 -2.70 -5.93
N LEU A 126 -5.85 -2.22 -5.84
CA LEU A 126 -6.63 -1.76 -7.00
C LEU A 126 -6.07 -0.45 -7.58
N GLU A 127 -5.46 0.40 -6.78
CA GLU A 127 -4.80 1.64 -7.21
C GLU A 127 -3.44 1.37 -7.86
N GLU A 128 -2.59 0.57 -7.20
CA GLU A 128 -1.22 0.26 -7.66
C GLU A 128 -1.21 -0.68 -8.87
N ARG A 129 -2.21 -1.54 -9.01
CA ARG A 129 -2.39 -2.50 -10.11
C ARG A 129 -1.13 -3.30 -10.47
N PRO A 130 -0.46 -3.91 -9.47
CA PRO A 130 0.75 -4.70 -9.73
C PRO A 130 0.44 -5.90 -10.64
N ASP A 131 1.44 -6.37 -11.39
CA ASP A 131 1.34 -7.62 -12.14
C ASP A 131 1.44 -8.83 -11.20
N ALA A 132 0.31 -9.14 -10.57
CA ALA A 132 0.16 -10.16 -9.54
C ALA A 132 -1.18 -10.90 -9.70
N ARG A 133 -1.36 -11.99 -8.94
CA ARG A 133 -2.65 -12.68 -8.84
C ARG A 133 -3.58 -11.98 -7.86
N GLY A 134 -3.04 -11.42 -6.75
CA GLY A 134 -3.83 -10.78 -5.71
C GLY A 134 -3.15 -10.81 -4.35
N LEU A 135 -3.96 -10.80 -3.28
CA LEU A 135 -3.49 -10.80 -1.89
C LEU A 135 -3.97 -12.02 -1.14
N VAL A 136 -3.17 -12.47 -0.18
CA VAL A 136 -3.55 -13.53 0.76
C VAL A 136 -3.21 -13.12 2.20
N LEU A 137 -4.09 -13.49 3.12
CA LEU A 137 -3.85 -13.46 4.56
C LEU A 137 -4.15 -14.88 5.11
N PRO A 138 -3.12 -15.72 5.26
CA PRO A 138 -3.30 -17.10 5.70
C PRO A 138 -3.89 -17.19 7.10
N GLY A 139 -4.79 -18.13 7.31
CA GLY A 139 -5.46 -18.31 8.59
C GLY A 139 -6.49 -17.21 8.89
N MET A 140 -6.66 -16.91 10.17
CA MET A 140 -7.63 -15.94 10.71
C MET A 140 -7.00 -15.22 11.91
N PRO A 141 -5.98 -14.34 11.69
CA PRO A 141 -5.29 -13.71 12.81
C PRO A 141 -6.23 -12.81 13.60
N LEU A 142 -6.14 -12.88 14.92
CA LEU A 142 -6.95 -12.05 15.83
C LEU A 142 -6.63 -10.56 15.62
N GLY A 143 -7.68 -9.75 15.50
CA GLY A 143 -7.58 -8.31 15.21
C GLY A 143 -7.68 -7.95 13.74
N SER A 144 -7.64 -8.94 12.80
CA SER A 144 -8.00 -8.67 11.40
C SER A 144 -9.50 -8.41 11.24
N PRO A 145 -9.95 -7.73 10.16
CA PRO A 145 -11.37 -7.41 9.96
C PRO A 145 -12.26 -8.66 9.98
N GLY A 146 -13.27 -8.69 10.83
CA GLY A 146 -14.13 -9.86 11.07
C GLY A 146 -13.59 -10.83 12.13
N MET A 147 -12.41 -10.53 12.68
CA MET A 147 -11.75 -11.27 13.75
C MET A 147 -11.38 -10.33 14.92
N GLU A 148 -12.22 -9.35 15.17
CA GLU A 148 -12.02 -8.32 16.19
C GLU A 148 -11.91 -8.94 17.60
N VAL A 149 -10.98 -8.40 18.38
CA VAL A 149 -10.75 -8.75 19.78
C VAL A 149 -10.52 -7.48 20.61
N PRO A 150 -10.66 -7.54 21.95
CA PRO A 150 -10.31 -6.42 22.82
C PRO A 150 -8.89 -5.92 22.58
N GLU A 151 -8.68 -4.62 22.87
CA GLU A 151 -7.36 -3.99 22.78
C GLU A 151 -6.28 -4.78 23.53
N GLY A 152 -5.10 -4.93 22.94
CA GLY A 152 -3.99 -5.70 23.49
C GLY A 152 -4.05 -7.21 23.27
N GLN A 153 -5.08 -7.72 22.60
CA GLN A 153 -5.20 -9.14 22.23
C GLN A 153 -5.02 -9.38 20.72
N GLN A 154 -4.75 -8.33 19.96
CA GLN A 154 -4.48 -8.43 18.53
C GLN A 154 -3.16 -9.16 18.27
N GLN A 155 -3.12 -9.91 17.20
CA GLN A 155 -1.92 -10.57 16.70
C GLN A 155 -1.35 -9.77 15.55
N PRO A 156 -0.02 -9.53 15.49
CA PRO A 156 0.58 -8.97 14.30
C PRO A 156 0.41 -9.94 13.13
N TYR A 157 0.08 -9.42 11.95
CA TYR A 157 -0.05 -10.23 10.74
C TYR A 157 0.50 -9.51 9.51
N THR A 158 0.82 -10.30 8.49
CA THR A 158 1.31 -9.80 7.21
C THR A 158 0.35 -10.20 6.10
N VAL A 159 -0.16 -9.23 5.37
CA VAL A 159 -0.82 -9.44 4.08
C VAL A 159 0.25 -9.66 3.04
N GLU A 160 0.13 -10.72 2.24
CA GLU A 160 1.11 -11.08 1.23
C GLU A 160 0.56 -10.89 -0.19
N LEU A 161 1.39 -10.37 -1.09
CA LEU A 161 1.11 -10.31 -2.53
C LEU A 161 1.44 -11.66 -3.16
N VAL A 162 0.51 -12.22 -3.92
CA VAL A 162 0.72 -13.46 -4.71
C VAL A 162 1.14 -13.08 -6.11
N ARG A 163 2.38 -13.41 -6.47
CA ARG A 163 2.92 -13.19 -7.82
C ARG A 163 2.30 -14.14 -8.84
N ARG A 164 2.47 -13.85 -10.13
CA ARG A 164 1.95 -14.70 -11.21
C ARG A 164 2.47 -16.14 -11.20
N ASP A 165 3.68 -16.36 -10.70
CA ASP A 165 4.28 -17.70 -10.54
C ASP A 165 3.78 -18.45 -9.29
N GLY A 166 2.96 -17.81 -8.43
CA GLY A 166 2.42 -18.38 -7.19
C GLY A 166 3.30 -18.19 -5.97
N THR A 167 4.46 -17.56 -6.10
CA THR A 167 5.28 -17.15 -4.94
C THR A 167 4.62 -15.96 -4.23
N THR A 168 4.96 -15.75 -2.95
CA THR A 168 4.41 -14.66 -2.16
C THR A 168 5.50 -13.77 -1.60
N GLU A 169 5.16 -12.50 -1.39
CA GLU A 169 6.01 -11.51 -0.73
C GLU A 169 5.17 -10.59 0.18
N PRO A 170 5.78 -9.97 1.21
CA PRO A 170 5.06 -9.03 2.06
C PRO A 170 4.46 -7.86 1.26
N PHE A 171 3.17 -7.57 1.51
CA PHE A 171 2.47 -6.42 0.94
C PHE A 171 2.19 -5.39 2.03
N ALA A 172 1.57 -5.77 3.16
CA ALA A 172 1.28 -4.90 4.31
C ALA A 172 1.54 -5.62 5.63
N GLN A 173 1.86 -4.85 6.68
CA GLN A 173 2.01 -5.34 8.04
C GLN A 173 1.06 -4.58 8.97
N HIS A 174 0.43 -5.30 9.89
CA HIS A 174 -0.56 -4.81 10.82
C HIS A 174 -0.28 -5.27 12.25
#